data_184b78cc8ba8108baf0502db800ff3f5
#
_entry.id   184b78cc8ba8108baf0502db800ff3f5
#
_cell.length_a   1.000
_cell.length_b   1.000
_cell.length_c   1.000
_cell.angle_alpha   90.00
_cell.angle_beta   90.00
_cell.angle_gamma   90.00
#
_symmetry.space_group_name_H-M   'P 1'
#
loop_
_entity.id
_entity.type
_entity.pdbx_description
1 polymer ?
#
loop_
_entity_poly.entity_id
_entity_poly.type
_entity_poly.pdbx_seq_one_letter_code
_entity_poly.pdbx_strand_id
1 'polypeptide(L)'
;MKNKQDHLNILRKIDKKAYLNQRILAEDLGFSLGKLNYCLNALQKKGLVKLKNFRNNPDKFNIISKNNYFYILTPRGITHKTRLTINFMKKKIEEYNELKKELKNK
;
A
#
# COMPACT_ATOMS: atom_id res chain seq x y z
N MET A 1 4.91 14.72 -0.37
CA MET A 1 4.56 14.59 -1.76
C MET A 1 3.50 13.53 -1.95
N LYS A 2 2.66 13.71 -2.95
CA LYS A 2 1.51 12.84 -3.21
C LYS A 2 1.89 11.37 -3.36
N ASN A 3 3.04 11.08 -3.97
CA ASN A 3 3.45 9.69 -4.22
C ASN A 3 3.72 8.89 -2.95
N LYS A 4 4.27 9.51 -1.92
CA LYS A 4 4.60 8.80 -0.69
C LYS A 4 3.35 8.30 0.05
N GLN A 5 2.31 9.12 0.08
CA GLN A 5 1.05 8.72 0.70
C GLN A 5 0.36 7.63 -0.11
N ASP A 6 0.35 7.78 -1.43
CA ASP A 6 -0.23 6.77 -2.32
C ASP A 6 0.49 5.43 -2.17
N HIS A 7 1.82 5.46 -2.14
CA HIS A 7 2.62 4.25 -1.94
C HIS A 7 2.33 3.61 -0.59
N LEU A 8 2.25 4.42 0.46
CA LEU A 8 1.92 3.90 1.80
C LEU A 8 0.55 3.24 1.81
N ASN A 9 -0.44 3.86 1.18
CA ASN A 9 -1.80 3.31 1.12
C ASN A 9 -1.81 1.96 0.39
N ILE A 10 -1.08 1.84 -0.71
CA ILE A 10 -0.96 0.57 -1.44
C ILE A 10 -0.30 -0.49 -0.57
N LEU A 11 0.82 -0.15 0.07
CA LEU A 11 1.56 -1.09 0.91
C LEU A 11 0.71 -1.57 2.09
N ARG A 12 -0.08 -0.68 2.69
CA ARG A 12 -0.98 -1.04 3.78
C ARG A 12 -2.05 -2.03 3.35
N LYS A 13 -2.63 -1.83 2.17
CA LYS A 13 -3.66 -2.73 1.65
C LYS A 13 -3.09 -4.10 1.33
N ILE A 14 -1.96 -4.15 0.64
CA ILE A 14 -1.31 -5.40 0.25
C ILE A 14 -0.88 -6.20 1.49
N ASP A 15 -0.42 -5.50 2.54
CA ASP A 15 0.00 -6.14 3.78
C ASP A 15 -1.16 -6.81 4.52
N LYS A 16 -2.36 -6.29 4.38
CA LYS A 16 -3.54 -6.80 5.10
C LYS A 16 -4.16 -8.03 4.44
N LYS A 17 -4.16 -8.09 3.12
CA LYS A 17 -4.75 -9.22 2.41
C LYS A 17 -4.19 -9.36 1.01
N ALA A 18 -4.31 -10.55 0.47
CA ALA A 18 -3.94 -10.80 -0.92
C ALA A 18 -5.00 -10.26 -1.86
N TYR A 19 -4.58 -9.54 -2.88
CA TYR A 19 -5.47 -9.04 -3.92
C TYR A 19 -5.30 -9.86 -5.19
N LEU A 20 -6.39 -10.41 -5.68
CA LEU A 20 -6.38 -11.29 -6.84
C LEU A 20 -6.22 -10.55 -8.16
N ASN A 21 -6.57 -9.25 -8.19
CA ASN A 21 -6.37 -8.45 -9.38
C ASN A 21 -6.27 -6.97 -9.01
N GLN A 22 -5.75 -6.19 -9.95
CA GLN A 22 -5.53 -4.77 -9.73
C GLN A 22 -6.84 -3.99 -9.60
N ARG A 23 -7.89 -4.44 -10.28
CA ARG A 23 -9.17 -3.72 -10.28
C ARG A 23 -9.75 -3.63 -8.87
N ILE A 24 -9.76 -4.74 -8.15
CA ILE A 24 -10.27 -4.77 -6.77
C ILE A 24 -9.43 -3.87 -5.87
N LEU A 25 -8.11 -3.94 -6.01
CA LEU A 25 -7.21 -3.10 -5.21
C LEU A 25 -7.42 -1.62 -5.52
N ALA A 26 -7.58 -1.28 -6.79
CA ALA A 26 -7.82 0.10 -7.20
C ALA A 26 -9.13 0.63 -6.61
N GLU A 27 -10.19 -0.18 -6.64
CA GLU A 27 -11.47 0.19 -6.07
C GLU A 27 -11.37 0.45 -4.57
N ASP A 28 -10.69 -0.43 -3.85
CA ASP A 28 -10.48 -0.27 -2.40
C ASP A 28 -9.71 1.00 -2.05
N LEU A 29 -8.81 1.41 -2.93
CA LEU A 29 -7.99 2.60 -2.72
C LEU A 29 -8.63 3.88 -3.25
N GLY A 30 -9.65 3.75 -4.08
CA GLY A 30 -10.22 4.90 -4.78
C GLY A 30 -9.31 5.42 -5.87
N PHE A 31 -8.47 4.55 -6.45
CA PHE A 31 -7.54 4.91 -7.52
C PHE A 31 -8.11 4.49 -8.87
N SER A 32 -7.72 5.21 -9.92
CA SER A 32 -7.91 4.68 -11.27
C SER A 32 -6.99 3.49 -11.48
N LEU A 33 -7.36 2.62 -12.41
CA LEU A 33 -6.54 1.44 -12.71
C LEU A 33 -5.16 1.85 -13.23
N GLY A 34 -5.11 2.89 -14.06
CA GLY A 34 -3.85 3.40 -14.58
C GLY A 34 -2.93 3.94 -13.50
N LYS A 35 -3.48 4.69 -12.55
CA LYS A 35 -2.71 5.20 -11.42
C LYS A 35 -2.16 4.06 -10.58
N LEU A 36 -2.98 3.06 -10.29
CA LEU A 36 -2.54 1.90 -9.51
C LEU A 36 -1.42 1.17 -10.23
N ASN A 37 -1.59 0.91 -11.53
CA ASN A 37 -0.58 0.21 -12.30
C ASN A 37 0.75 0.95 -12.30
N TYR A 38 0.71 2.26 -12.47
CA TYR A 38 1.91 3.09 -12.41
C TYR A 38 2.62 2.98 -11.07
N CYS A 39 1.86 3.07 -9.98
CA CYS A 39 2.42 2.98 -8.63
C CYS A 39 2.97 1.58 -8.33
N LEU A 40 2.26 0.53 -8.73
CA LEU A 40 2.71 -0.84 -8.52
C LEU A 40 4.01 -1.11 -9.25
N ASN A 41 4.12 -0.63 -10.50
CA ASN A 41 5.36 -0.79 -11.26
C ASN A 41 6.52 -0.11 -10.57
N ALA A 42 6.31 1.09 -10.04
CA ALA A 42 7.34 1.81 -9.29
C ALA A 42 7.77 1.05 -8.04
N LEU A 43 6.80 0.52 -7.30
CA LEU A 43 7.07 -0.24 -6.08
C LEU A 43 7.81 -1.54 -6.38
N GLN A 44 7.44 -2.22 -7.48
CA GLN A 44 8.14 -3.43 -7.90
C GLN A 44 9.59 -3.13 -8.30
N LYS A 45 9.81 -2.05 -9.03
CA LYS A 45 11.16 -1.66 -9.45
C LYS A 45 12.06 -1.35 -8.26
N LYS A 46 11.48 -0.81 -7.19
CA LYS A 46 12.23 -0.54 -5.96
C LYS A 46 12.43 -1.79 -5.10
N GLY A 47 11.86 -2.91 -5.49
CA GLY A 47 11.96 -4.14 -4.73
C GLY A 47 11.14 -4.17 -3.46
N LEU A 48 10.07 -3.38 -3.39
CA LEU A 48 9.22 -3.28 -2.20
C LEU A 48 8.01 -4.21 -2.26
N VAL A 49 7.56 -4.51 -3.48
CA VAL A 49 6.42 -5.38 -3.75
C VAL A 49 6.84 -6.39 -4.80
N LYS A 50 6.33 -7.60 -4.70
CA LYS A 50 6.57 -8.61 -5.73
C LYS A 50 5.28 -9.39 -5.99
N LEU A 51 5.23 -9.99 -7.18
CA LEU A 51 4.16 -10.92 -7.54
C LEU A 51 4.55 -12.31 -7.08
N LYS A 52 3.63 -12.98 -6.43
CA LYS A 52 3.82 -14.36 -6.01
C LYS A 52 2.78 -15.23 -6.67
N ASN A 53 3.22 -16.39 -7.15
CA ASN A 53 2.35 -17.36 -7.79
C ASN A 53 1.67 -18.19 -6.70
N PHE A 54 0.33 -18.18 -6.64
CA PHE A 54 -0.37 -18.93 -5.62
C PHE A 54 -0.66 -20.39 -6.04
N ARG A 55 -0.15 -20.85 -7.17
CA ARG A 55 -0.18 -22.27 -7.50
C ARG A 55 0.50 -23.13 -6.46
N ASN A 56 1.48 -22.54 -5.75
CA ASN A 56 2.21 -23.23 -4.70
C ASN A 56 1.41 -23.37 -3.41
N ASN A 57 0.25 -22.70 -3.31
CA ASN A 57 -0.63 -22.75 -2.15
C ASN A 57 -2.09 -22.80 -2.60
N PRO A 58 -2.48 -23.85 -3.36
CA PRO A 58 -3.82 -23.89 -3.94
C PRO A 58 -4.94 -23.94 -2.90
N ASP A 59 -4.67 -24.50 -1.74
CA ASP A 59 -5.66 -24.64 -0.67
C ASP A 59 -6.02 -23.33 0.00
N LYS A 60 -5.15 -22.34 -0.11
CA LYS A 60 -5.35 -21.02 0.49
C LYS A 60 -6.32 -20.17 -0.32
N PHE A 61 -6.42 -20.44 -1.61
CA PHE A 61 -7.25 -19.66 -2.52
C PHE A 61 -8.15 -20.60 -3.31
N ASN A 62 -9.36 -20.80 -2.83
CA ASN A 62 -10.38 -21.60 -3.53
C ASN A 62 -10.97 -20.83 -4.72
N ILE A 63 -10.19 -19.99 -5.34
CA ILE A 63 -10.69 -19.13 -6.41
C ILE A 63 -9.93 -19.44 -7.68
N ILE A 64 -10.69 -19.77 -8.72
CA ILE A 64 -10.14 -19.93 -10.05
C ILE A 64 -9.91 -18.52 -10.61
N SER A 65 -8.67 -18.10 -10.66
CA SER A 65 -8.28 -16.85 -11.27
C SER A 65 -7.44 -17.14 -12.49
N LYS A 66 -7.72 -16.41 -13.57
CA LYS A 66 -6.88 -16.49 -14.77
C LYS A 66 -5.47 -16.02 -14.50
N ASN A 67 -5.32 -15.10 -13.56
CA ASN A 67 -4.02 -14.62 -13.12
C ASN A 67 -3.66 -15.35 -11.83
N ASN A 68 -2.75 -16.29 -11.93
CA ASN A 68 -2.32 -17.10 -10.79
C ASN A 68 -1.32 -16.34 -9.90
N TYR A 69 -1.45 -15.01 -9.81
CA TYR A 69 -0.51 -14.17 -9.08
C TYR A 69 -1.24 -13.21 -8.15
N PHE A 70 -0.58 -12.89 -7.06
CA PHE A 70 -1.02 -11.86 -6.14
C PHE A 70 0.18 -11.07 -5.66
N TYR A 71 -0.07 -9.86 -5.16
CA TYR A 71 0.98 -8.97 -4.70
C TYR A 71 1.28 -9.21 -3.23
N ILE A 72 2.55 -9.24 -2.88
CA ILE A 72 2.99 -9.31 -1.48
C ILE A 72 4.09 -8.28 -1.25
N LEU A 73 4.26 -7.90 0.01
CA LEU A 73 5.39 -7.06 0.40
C LEU A 73 6.64 -7.92 0.53
N THR A 74 7.75 -7.38 0.05
CA THR A 74 9.07 -7.96 0.34
C THR A 74 9.50 -7.52 1.74
N PRO A 75 10.56 -8.14 2.33
CA PRO A 75 11.11 -7.62 3.59
C PRO A 75 11.46 -6.13 3.51
N ARG A 76 12.02 -5.69 2.39
CA ARG A 76 12.30 -4.27 2.16
C ARG A 76 11.03 -3.44 2.13
N GLY A 77 9.96 -4.00 1.56
CA GLY A 77 8.66 -3.35 1.53
C GLY A 77 8.07 -3.15 2.91
N ILE A 78 8.21 -4.14 3.78
CA ILE A 78 7.76 -4.05 5.17
C ILE A 78 8.51 -2.95 5.91
N THR A 79 9.83 -2.93 5.77
CA THR A 79 10.67 -1.89 6.37
C THR A 79 10.30 -0.50 5.86
N HIS A 80 10.11 -0.38 4.55
CA HIS A 80 9.75 0.90 3.92
C HIS A 80 8.37 1.38 4.39
N LYS A 81 7.39 0.46 4.46
CA LYS A 81 6.06 0.76 4.97
C LYS A 81 6.14 1.30 6.40
N THR A 82 6.92 0.66 7.26
CA THR A 82 7.11 1.09 8.64
C THR A 82 7.68 2.49 8.70
N ARG A 83 8.70 2.78 7.90
CA ARG A 83 9.34 4.09 7.85
C ARG A 83 8.36 5.17 7.40
N LEU A 84 7.59 4.90 6.35
CA LEU A 84 6.59 5.84 5.86
C LEU A 84 5.51 6.07 6.89
N THR A 85 5.08 5.04 7.59
CA THR A 85 4.08 5.14 8.63
C THR A 85 4.55 6.05 9.76
N ILE A 86 5.78 5.85 10.22
CA ILE A 86 6.36 6.68 11.28
C ILE A 86 6.44 8.13 10.85
N ASN A 87 6.93 8.39 9.65
CA ASN A 87 7.05 9.75 9.14
C ASN A 87 5.69 10.43 9.00
N PHE A 88 4.69 9.69 8.55
CA PHE A 88 3.34 10.20 8.41
C PHE A 88 2.74 10.54 9.76
N MET A 89 2.94 9.67 10.75
CA MET A 89 2.47 9.91 12.12
C MET A 89 3.09 11.15 12.72
N LYS A 90 4.39 11.34 12.52
CA LYS A 90 5.09 12.53 13.02
C LYS A 90 4.49 13.81 12.45
N LYS A 91 4.19 13.82 11.16
CA LYS A 91 3.55 14.97 10.53
C LYS A 91 2.17 15.24 11.12
N LYS A 92 1.39 14.20 11.35
CA LYS A 92 0.06 14.35 11.93
C LYS A 92 0.13 14.90 13.35
N ILE A 93 1.11 14.47 14.12
CA ILE A 93 1.31 14.97 15.48
C ILE A 93 1.67 16.45 15.45
N GLU A 94 2.56 16.86 14.54
CA GLU A 94 2.93 18.27 14.39
C GLU A 94 1.72 19.13 14.02
N GLU A 95 0.93 18.68 13.05
CA GLU A 95 -0.28 19.38 12.65
C GLU A 95 -1.27 19.52 13.83
N TYR A 96 -1.44 18.43 14.57
CA TYR A 96 -2.31 18.43 15.75
C TYR A 96 -1.84 19.47 16.77
N ASN A 97 -0.55 19.50 17.06
CA ASN A 97 0.01 20.43 18.03
C ASN A 97 -0.13 21.88 17.58
N GLU A 98 0.04 22.14 16.29
CA GLU A 98 -0.14 23.49 15.74
C GLU A 98 -1.59 23.95 15.88
N LEU A 99 -2.53 23.10 15.52
CA LEU A 99 -3.96 23.41 15.64
C LEU A 99 -4.35 23.65 17.11
N LYS A 100 -3.80 22.86 18.00
CA LYS A 100 -4.04 23.00 19.42
C LYS A 100 -3.56 24.35 19.93
N LYS A 101 -2.40 24.81 19.48
CA LYS A 101 -1.85 26.13 19.82
C LYS A 101 -2.76 27.26 19.33
N GLU A 102 -3.26 27.13 18.10
CA GLU A 102 -4.15 28.12 17.52
C GLU A 102 -5.44 28.28 18.35
N LEU A 103 -5.98 27.17 18.83
CA LEU A 103 -7.16 27.21 19.70
C LEU A 103 -6.89 27.91 21.02
N LYS A 104 -5.72 27.72 21.59
CA LYS A 104 -5.36 28.36 22.86
C LYS A 104 -5.13 29.86 22.74
N ASN A 105 -4.71 30.33 21.57
CA ASN A 105 -4.39 31.73 21.34
C ASN A 105 -5.58 32.58 20.93
N LYS A 106 -6.76 32.03 20.93
CA LYS A 106 -7.97 32.78 20.62
C LYS A 106 -8.68 33.26 21.91
#